data_91f86c17353b4f3566fff50eb977e3e6
#
_entry.id   91f86c17353b4f3566fff50eb977e3e6
#
_cell.length_a   1.000
_cell.length_b   1.000
_cell.length_c   1.000
_cell.angle_alpha   90.00
_cell.angle_beta   90.00
_cell.angle_gamma   90.00
#
_symmetry.space_group_name_H-M   'P 1'
#
loop_
_entity.id
_entity.type
_entity.pdbx_description
1 polymer ?
#
loop_
_entity_poly.entity_id
_entity_poly.type
_entity_poly.pdbx_seq_one_letter_code
_entity_poly.pdbx_strand_id
1 'polypeptide(L)'
;MKLYALIMEYRKSKNLDPIPFSAKLTMVAQTHAKDLAENYEFKANNKCNPHSWSKKGKWTSCCYTNDHKQASCMWSKPLEIAGYNSEGYEIAYYSSLGASAQEGIDGWKISAGHNPLLINSGSWSTRKWKAIGVGIYKEYGIVWFGEIEDDSFAIRCQ
;
A
#
# COMPACT_ATOMS: atom_id res chain seq x y z
N MET A 1 1.50 -5.39 12.82
CA MET A 1 2.99 -5.44 12.71
C MET A 1 3.52 -6.69 12.00
N LYS A 2 2.80 -7.83 12.02
CA LYS A 2 3.26 -9.09 11.35
C LYS A 2 3.56 -8.91 9.86
N LEU A 3 2.69 -8.22 9.11
CA LEU A 3 2.90 -8.00 7.66
C LEU A 3 4.19 -7.20 7.38
N TYR A 4 4.44 -6.14 8.14
CA TYR A 4 5.69 -5.36 8.04
C TYR A 4 6.92 -6.25 8.27
N ALA A 5 6.92 -7.05 9.33
CA ALA A 5 8.04 -7.94 9.64
C ALA A 5 8.33 -8.94 8.50
N LEU A 6 7.29 -9.56 7.93
CA LEU A 6 7.42 -10.48 6.80
C LEU A 6 7.97 -9.80 5.54
N ILE A 7 7.57 -8.55 5.27
CA ILE A 7 8.13 -7.79 4.15
C ILE A 7 9.61 -7.49 4.40
N MET A 8 10.00 -7.08 5.62
CA MET A 8 11.41 -6.81 5.94
C MET A 8 12.26 -8.09 5.88
N GLU A 9 11.75 -9.21 6.34
CA GLU A 9 12.41 -10.52 6.21
C GLU A 9 12.62 -10.90 4.73
N TYR A 10 11.62 -10.72 3.90
CA TYR A 10 11.73 -10.97 2.46
C TYR A 10 12.76 -10.06 1.81
N ARG A 11 12.78 -8.76 2.11
CA ARG A 11 13.78 -7.81 1.61
C ARG A 11 15.19 -8.22 2.05
N LYS A 12 15.38 -8.59 3.31
CA LYS A 12 16.65 -9.09 3.83
C LYS A 12 17.13 -10.31 3.05
N SER A 13 16.24 -11.25 2.68
CA SER A 13 16.59 -12.43 1.85
C SER A 13 17.04 -12.06 0.42
N LYS A 14 16.78 -10.82 0.00
CA LYS A 14 17.22 -10.24 -1.28
C LYS A 14 18.42 -9.29 -1.13
N ASN A 15 19.05 -9.24 0.04
CA ASN A 15 20.15 -8.34 0.40
C ASN A 15 19.77 -6.85 0.25
N LEU A 16 18.52 -6.51 0.59
CA LEU A 16 18.01 -5.14 0.56
C LEU A 16 17.85 -4.59 1.97
N ASP A 17 18.12 -3.29 2.12
CA ASP A 17 17.91 -2.58 3.37
C ASP A 17 16.45 -2.61 3.82
N PRO A 18 16.19 -2.61 5.13
CA PRO A 18 14.85 -2.45 5.67
C PRO A 18 14.30 -1.07 5.31
N ILE A 19 12.99 -1.01 5.09
CA ILE A 19 12.29 0.26 4.89
C ILE A 19 11.74 0.73 6.24
N PRO A 20 12.02 1.98 6.67
CA PRO A 20 11.48 2.51 7.92
C PRO A 20 9.95 2.47 7.96
N PHE A 21 9.40 2.05 9.10
CA PHE A 21 7.95 2.03 9.33
C PHE A 21 7.41 3.46 9.38
N SER A 22 6.27 3.69 8.70
CA SER A 22 5.56 4.97 8.65
C SER A 22 4.18 4.86 9.31
N ALA A 23 3.93 5.71 10.30
CA ALA A 23 2.61 5.84 10.90
C ALA A 23 1.61 6.49 9.93
N LYS A 24 2.05 7.49 9.16
CA LYS A 24 1.22 8.16 8.15
C LYS A 24 0.78 7.19 7.05
N LEU A 25 1.72 6.47 6.45
CA LEU A 25 1.38 5.49 5.40
C LEU A 25 0.57 4.31 5.95
N THR A 26 0.77 3.93 7.22
CA THR A 26 -0.05 2.92 7.88
C THR A 26 -1.49 3.39 8.06
N MET A 27 -1.70 4.66 8.42
CA MET A 27 -3.03 5.26 8.46
C MET A 27 -3.72 5.17 7.08
N VAL A 28 -3.00 5.50 6.00
CA VAL A 28 -3.52 5.38 4.63
C VAL A 28 -3.88 3.94 4.30
N ALA A 29 -2.98 2.99 4.59
CA ALA A 29 -3.19 1.56 4.33
C ALA A 29 -4.40 0.99 5.07
N GLN A 30 -4.55 1.32 6.35
CA GLN A 30 -5.70 0.89 7.17
C GLN A 30 -7.00 1.52 6.70
N THR A 31 -6.97 2.80 6.36
CA THR A 31 -8.13 3.53 5.82
C THR A 31 -8.60 2.91 4.51
N HIS A 32 -7.66 2.60 3.61
CA HIS A 32 -8.00 1.98 2.32
C HIS A 32 -8.49 0.55 2.46
N ALA A 33 -7.86 -0.28 3.28
CA ALA A 33 -8.32 -1.64 3.54
C ALA A 33 -9.77 -1.66 4.06
N LYS A 34 -10.10 -0.70 4.96
CA LYS A 34 -11.46 -0.53 5.46
C LYS A 34 -12.42 -0.04 4.38
N ASP A 35 -12.04 0.97 3.59
CA ASP A 35 -12.87 1.48 2.50
C ASP A 35 -13.20 0.39 1.49
N LEU A 36 -12.23 -0.41 1.09
CA LEU A 36 -12.45 -1.54 0.19
C LEU A 36 -13.41 -2.58 0.79
N ALA A 37 -13.19 -2.98 2.04
CA ALA A 37 -14.02 -3.99 2.69
C ALA A 37 -15.49 -3.57 2.90
N GLU A 38 -15.72 -2.27 3.04
CA GLU A 38 -17.06 -1.74 3.31
C GLU A 38 -17.79 -1.22 2.05
N ASN A 39 -17.05 -0.85 1.01
CA ASN A 39 -17.60 -0.08 -0.11
C ASN A 39 -17.20 -0.60 -1.50
N TYR A 40 -16.34 -1.62 -1.60
CA TYR A 40 -15.89 -2.17 -2.87
C TYR A 40 -16.34 -3.62 -3.00
N GLU A 41 -17.10 -3.92 -4.04
CA GLU A 41 -17.47 -5.30 -4.37
C GLU A 41 -16.47 -5.88 -5.36
N PHE A 42 -15.65 -6.85 -4.93
CA PHE A 42 -14.67 -7.49 -5.79
C PHE A 42 -15.36 -8.38 -6.84
N LYS A 43 -15.20 -7.99 -8.13
CA LYS A 43 -15.64 -8.78 -9.29
C LYS A 43 -14.52 -8.80 -10.32
N ALA A 44 -14.32 -9.94 -10.97
CA ALA A 44 -13.24 -10.13 -11.96
C ALA A 44 -13.27 -9.09 -13.11
N ASN A 45 -14.45 -8.57 -13.46
CA ASN A 45 -14.65 -7.65 -14.57
C ASN A 45 -14.90 -6.19 -14.12
N ASN A 46 -14.55 -5.83 -12.89
CA ASN A 46 -14.69 -4.46 -12.42
C ASN A 46 -13.83 -3.51 -13.26
N LYS A 47 -14.46 -2.45 -13.78
CA LYS A 47 -13.75 -1.35 -14.43
C LYS A 47 -12.77 -0.67 -13.46
N CYS A 48 -13.21 -0.43 -12.25
CA CYS A 48 -12.39 0.12 -11.17
C CYS A 48 -11.77 -1.04 -10.38
N ASN A 49 -10.45 -1.13 -10.36
CA ASN A 49 -9.74 -2.18 -9.63
C ASN A 49 -9.55 -1.82 -8.13
N PRO A 50 -8.96 -2.71 -7.30
CA PRO A 50 -8.79 -2.47 -5.86
C PRO A 50 -7.89 -1.30 -5.44
N HIS A 51 -7.28 -0.58 -6.37
CA HIS A 51 -6.61 0.71 -6.07
C HIS A 51 -7.57 1.90 -6.10
N SER A 52 -8.86 1.64 -6.27
CA SER A 52 -9.93 2.66 -6.31
C SER A 52 -10.38 3.05 -4.92
N TRP A 53 -10.86 4.30 -4.77
CA TRP A 53 -11.36 4.84 -3.52
C TRP A 53 -12.82 5.22 -3.65
N SER A 54 -13.66 4.84 -2.71
CA SER A 54 -15.09 5.09 -2.71
C SER A 54 -15.43 6.58 -2.51
N LYS A 55 -16.72 6.91 -2.64
CA LYS A 55 -17.26 8.25 -2.30
C LYS A 55 -17.70 8.36 -0.83
N LYS A 56 -17.34 7.39 0.03
CA LYS A 56 -17.88 7.28 1.39
C LYS A 56 -16.99 7.85 2.49
N GLY A 57 -15.77 8.29 2.15
CA GLY A 57 -14.83 8.87 3.10
C GLY A 57 -14.55 10.35 2.87
N LYS A 58 -13.66 10.92 3.70
CA LYS A 58 -13.21 12.32 3.60
C LYS A 58 -12.00 12.44 2.65
N TRP A 59 -12.09 11.83 1.50
CA TRP A 59 -11.07 11.85 0.45
C TRP A 59 -11.72 12.01 -0.93
N THR A 60 -10.93 12.39 -1.91
CA THR A 60 -11.37 12.42 -3.30
C THR A 60 -11.56 10.99 -3.82
N SER A 61 -12.76 10.66 -4.28
CA SER A 61 -13.02 9.34 -4.86
C SER A 61 -12.25 9.13 -6.17
N CYS A 62 -11.92 7.88 -6.45
CA CYS A 62 -11.07 7.53 -7.57
C CYS A 62 -11.46 6.15 -8.12
N CYS A 63 -11.73 6.06 -9.41
CA CYS A 63 -11.85 4.79 -10.12
C CYS A 63 -10.52 4.50 -10.82
N TYR A 64 -9.68 3.70 -10.18
CA TYR A 64 -8.40 3.31 -10.77
C TYR A 64 -8.61 2.16 -11.75
N THR A 65 -8.15 2.34 -13.00
CA THR A 65 -8.31 1.39 -14.09
C THR A 65 -6.97 0.72 -14.45
N ASN A 66 -7.03 -0.47 -15.08
CA ASN A 66 -5.83 -1.26 -15.39
C ASN A 66 -4.90 -0.59 -16.43
N ASP A 67 -5.35 0.45 -17.11
CA ASP A 67 -4.53 1.27 -18.02
C ASP A 67 -3.70 2.35 -17.30
N HIS A 68 -3.79 2.41 -15.96
CA HIS A 68 -3.06 3.34 -15.09
C HIS A 68 -3.28 4.84 -15.35
N LYS A 69 -4.27 5.22 -16.15
CA LYS A 69 -4.55 6.64 -16.45
C LYS A 69 -4.95 7.47 -15.22
N GLN A 70 -5.43 6.82 -14.17
CA GLN A 70 -5.84 7.44 -12.91
C GLN A 70 -4.77 7.32 -11.80
N ALA A 71 -3.53 7.05 -12.16
CA ALA A 71 -2.45 6.80 -11.19
C ALA A 71 -2.26 7.96 -10.22
N SER A 72 -2.31 9.21 -10.68
CA SER A 72 -2.16 10.40 -9.84
C SER A 72 -3.24 10.50 -8.75
N CYS A 73 -4.46 10.03 -9.02
CA CYS A 73 -5.52 9.99 -8.02
C CYS A 73 -5.17 9.06 -6.85
N MET A 74 -4.56 7.91 -7.12
CA MET A 74 -4.10 6.98 -6.08
C MET A 74 -2.84 7.52 -5.39
N TRP A 75 -1.84 7.96 -6.15
CA TRP A 75 -0.56 8.43 -5.61
C TRP A 75 -0.67 9.63 -4.67
N SER A 76 -1.71 10.47 -4.82
CA SER A 76 -1.96 11.63 -3.94
C SER A 76 -2.58 11.27 -2.58
N LYS A 77 -3.06 10.04 -2.38
CA LYS A 77 -3.76 9.66 -1.14
C LYS A 77 -2.95 9.79 0.14
N PRO A 78 -1.64 9.52 0.17
CA PRO A 78 -0.82 9.75 1.35
C PRO A 78 -0.85 11.20 1.84
N LEU A 79 -0.76 12.16 0.95
CA LEU A 79 -0.88 13.58 1.31
C LEU A 79 -2.29 13.91 1.77
N GLU A 80 -3.31 13.50 1.01
CA GLU A 80 -4.71 13.82 1.27
C GLU A 80 -5.21 13.28 2.61
N ILE A 81 -4.83 12.05 2.98
CA ILE A 81 -5.38 11.34 4.15
C ILE A 81 -4.55 11.56 5.40
N ALA A 82 -3.23 11.57 5.27
CA ALA A 82 -2.32 11.52 6.41
C ALA A 82 -1.30 12.67 6.45
N GLY A 83 -1.33 13.60 5.51
CA GLY A 83 -0.34 14.66 5.43
C GLY A 83 1.08 14.16 5.18
N TYR A 84 1.24 13.01 4.52
CA TYR A 84 2.52 12.54 4.04
C TYR A 84 2.89 13.34 2.78
N ASN A 85 3.88 14.21 2.88
CA ASN A 85 4.16 15.26 1.89
C ASN A 85 4.89 14.75 0.64
N SER A 86 4.45 13.61 0.12
CA SER A 86 4.94 13.02 -1.13
C SER A 86 3.88 12.11 -1.73
N GLU A 87 4.08 11.71 -2.98
CA GLU A 87 3.35 10.60 -3.58
C GLU A 87 3.65 9.28 -2.85
N GLY A 88 2.70 8.35 -2.93
CA GLY A 88 2.89 6.99 -2.46
C GLY A 88 2.43 5.97 -3.50
N TYR A 89 2.94 4.77 -3.35
CA TYR A 89 2.71 3.66 -4.27
C TYR A 89 2.15 2.47 -3.52
N GLU A 90 1.13 1.83 -4.07
CA GLU A 90 0.34 0.83 -3.37
C GLU A 90 0.43 -0.56 -4.01
N ILE A 91 0.44 -1.57 -3.15
CA ILE A 91 0.07 -2.93 -3.52
C ILE A 91 -1.11 -3.38 -2.66
N ALA A 92 -2.05 -4.09 -3.30
CA ALA A 92 -3.27 -4.59 -2.66
C ALA A 92 -3.37 -6.11 -2.78
N TYR A 93 -3.97 -6.74 -1.78
CA TYR A 93 -4.28 -8.16 -1.73
C TYR A 93 -5.72 -8.35 -1.32
N TYR A 94 -6.40 -9.33 -1.92
CA TYR A 94 -7.75 -9.72 -1.58
C TYR A 94 -7.85 -11.23 -1.34
N SER A 95 -8.57 -11.63 -0.30
CA SER A 95 -8.94 -13.03 -0.04
C SER A 95 -10.38 -13.09 0.45
N SER A 96 -11.24 -13.83 -0.25
CA SER A 96 -12.65 -14.03 0.15
C SER A 96 -12.82 -14.74 1.50
N LEU A 97 -11.76 -15.39 2.00
CA LEU A 97 -11.73 -16.07 3.29
C LEU A 97 -11.17 -15.19 4.43
N GLY A 98 -10.86 -13.94 4.12
CA GLY A 98 -10.16 -13.00 5.01
C GLY A 98 -8.67 -12.90 4.69
N ALA A 99 -8.14 -11.68 4.60
CA ALA A 99 -6.74 -11.44 4.30
C ALA A 99 -5.85 -11.73 5.52
N SER A 100 -4.77 -12.45 5.31
CA SER A 100 -3.72 -12.65 6.30
C SER A 100 -2.38 -12.05 5.84
N ALA A 101 -1.52 -11.72 6.79
CA ALA A 101 -0.18 -11.20 6.50
C ALA A 101 0.66 -12.19 5.68
N GLN A 102 0.53 -13.50 5.97
CA GLN A 102 1.29 -14.53 5.29
C GLN A 102 0.83 -14.71 3.84
N GLU A 103 -0.47 -14.85 3.63
CA GLU A 103 -1.03 -15.01 2.27
C GLU A 103 -0.77 -13.77 1.41
N GLY A 104 -0.87 -12.57 1.97
CA GLY A 104 -0.57 -11.33 1.27
C GLY A 104 0.88 -11.31 0.75
N ILE A 105 1.87 -11.54 1.63
CA ILE A 105 3.28 -11.53 1.20
C ILE A 105 3.58 -12.66 0.21
N ASP A 106 3.02 -13.85 0.38
CA ASP A 106 3.25 -14.98 -0.52
C ASP A 106 2.64 -14.72 -1.90
N GLY A 107 1.43 -14.15 -1.96
CA GLY A 107 0.80 -13.73 -3.21
C GLY A 107 1.60 -12.64 -3.93
N TRP A 108 2.09 -11.63 -3.21
CA TRP A 108 2.89 -10.56 -3.83
C TRP A 108 4.26 -11.02 -4.32
N LYS A 109 4.93 -11.97 -3.64
CA LYS A 109 6.22 -12.53 -4.07
C LYS A 109 6.17 -13.18 -5.45
N ILE A 110 5.08 -13.83 -5.80
CA ILE A 110 4.89 -14.51 -7.09
C ILE A 110 4.25 -13.63 -8.16
N SER A 111 3.79 -12.44 -7.80
CA SER A 111 3.12 -11.51 -8.72
C SER A 111 4.15 -10.67 -9.48
N ALA A 112 4.12 -10.74 -10.81
CA ALA A 112 4.98 -9.93 -11.67
C ALA A 112 4.74 -8.41 -11.53
N GLY A 113 3.52 -8.00 -11.13
CA GLY A 113 3.18 -6.58 -10.89
C GLY A 113 3.59 -6.08 -9.51
N HIS A 114 3.51 -6.92 -8.46
CA HIS A 114 3.69 -6.49 -7.09
C HIS A 114 5.11 -6.75 -6.54
N ASN A 115 5.72 -7.88 -6.92
CA ASN A 115 7.06 -8.23 -6.44
C ASN A 115 8.12 -7.16 -6.73
N PRO A 116 8.14 -6.51 -7.92
CA PRO A 116 9.09 -5.45 -8.21
C PRO A 116 9.06 -4.28 -7.24
N LEU A 117 7.87 -3.88 -6.71
CA LEU A 117 7.78 -2.85 -5.68
C LEU A 117 8.44 -3.31 -4.38
N LEU A 118 8.19 -4.56 -3.96
CA LEU A 118 8.73 -5.10 -2.70
C LEU A 118 10.25 -5.12 -2.69
N ILE A 119 10.89 -5.39 -3.84
CA ILE A 119 12.33 -5.62 -3.94
C ILE A 119 13.08 -4.58 -4.78
N ASN A 120 12.48 -3.45 -5.07
CA ASN A 120 13.07 -2.38 -5.88
C ASN A 120 13.70 -2.90 -7.19
N SER A 121 12.94 -3.65 -7.99
CA SER A 121 13.41 -4.19 -9.26
C SER A 121 12.60 -3.72 -10.46
N GLY A 122 13.04 -4.02 -11.67
CA GLY A 122 12.37 -3.60 -12.90
C GLY A 122 12.18 -2.08 -12.98
N SER A 123 10.96 -1.62 -13.26
CA SER A 123 10.62 -0.19 -13.30
C SER A 123 10.79 0.55 -11.97
N TRP A 124 10.93 -0.18 -10.86
CA TRP A 124 11.12 0.36 -9.51
C TRP A 124 12.58 0.35 -9.04
N SER A 125 13.53 -0.07 -9.88
CA SER A 125 14.95 -0.22 -9.51
C SER A 125 15.65 1.09 -9.14
N THR A 126 15.17 2.22 -9.66
CA THR A 126 15.71 3.56 -9.35
C THR A 126 15.06 4.20 -8.13
N ARG A 127 13.94 3.64 -7.63
CA ARG A 127 13.22 4.16 -6.45
C ARG A 127 13.93 3.76 -5.16
N LYS A 128 13.87 4.65 -4.17
CA LYS A 128 14.40 4.39 -2.82
C LYS A 128 13.28 4.54 -1.82
N TRP A 129 12.79 3.41 -1.33
CA TRP A 129 11.76 3.44 -0.30
C TRP A 129 12.33 3.91 1.03
N LYS A 130 11.81 5.00 1.56
CA LYS A 130 12.16 5.59 2.85
C LYS A 130 11.05 5.50 3.89
N ALA A 131 9.88 5.05 3.49
CA ALA A 131 8.74 4.85 4.36
C ALA A 131 7.87 3.71 3.82
N ILE A 132 7.32 2.90 4.74
CA ILE A 132 6.35 1.86 4.42
C ILE A 132 5.23 1.85 5.46
N GLY A 133 3.98 1.74 4.99
CA GLY A 133 2.81 1.54 5.82
C GLY A 133 2.06 0.28 5.44
N VAL A 134 1.43 -0.38 6.42
CA VAL A 134 0.70 -1.64 6.21
C VAL A 134 -0.67 -1.60 6.87
N GLY A 135 -1.67 -2.19 6.23
CA GLY A 135 -3.01 -2.34 6.76
C GLY A 135 -3.63 -3.66 6.35
N ILE A 136 -4.35 -4.31 7.26
CA ILE A 136 -5.21 -5.47 6.97
C ILE A 136 -6.55 -5.21 7.64
N TYR A 137 -7.62 -5.36 6.87
CA TYR A 137 -8.97 -5.32 7.38
C TYR A 137 -9.86 -6.25 6.57
N LYS A 138 -10.49 -7.21 7.26
CA LYS A 138 -11.34 -8.26 6.67
C LYS A 138 -10.65 -8.95 5.48
N GLU A 139 -11.17 -8.80 4.27
CA GLU A 139 -10.73 -9.47 3.06
C GLU A 139 -9.51 -8.78 2.38
N TYR A 140 -9.08 -7.59 2.86
CA TYR A 140 -8.08 -6.77 2.18
C TYR A 140 -6.80 -6.58 2.98
N GLY A 141 -5.66 -6.76 2.30
CA GLY A 141 -4.32 -6.39 2.76
C GLY A 141 -3.73 -5.31 1.86
N ILE A 142 -3.25 -4.22 2.46
CA ILE A 142 -2.76 -3.04 1.75
C ILE A 142 -1.37 -2.67 2.25
N VAL A 143 -0.47 -2.35 1.33
CA VAL A 143 0.85 -1.79 1.65
C VAL A 143 1.09 -0.54 0.81
N TRP A 144 1.56 0.52 1.47
CA TRP A 144 1.99 1.77 0.85
C TRP A 144 3.49 1.99 1.01
N PHE A 145 4.13 2.43 -0.08
CA PHE A 145 5.55 2.77 -0.13
C PHE A 145 5.71 4.26 -0.43
N GLY A 146 6.70 4.89 0.20
CA GLY A 146 7.02 6.30 -0.01
C GLY A 146 8.52 6.56 -0.11
N GLU A 147 8.90 7.63 -0.82
CA GLU A 147 10.30 7.99 -1.11
C GLU A 147 10.88 9.05 -0.17
N ILE A 148 10.08 9.59 0.75
CA ILE A 148 10.55 10.46 1.82
C ILE A 148 10.34 9.81 3.19
N GLU A 149 11.06 10.28 4.19
CA GLU A 149 10.89 9.83 5.58
C GLU A 149 9.55 10.34 6.16
N ASP A 150 8.96 9.54 7.06
CA ASP A 150 7.81 9.97 7.83
C ASP A 150 8.28 10.79 9.03
N ASP A 151 7.95 12.06 9.05
CA ASP A 151 8.32 13.02 10.11
C ASP A 151 7.48 12.90 11.38
N SER A 152 6.48 12.01 11.43
CA SER A 152 5.57 11.88 12.57
C SER A 152 6.26 11.46 13.87
N PHE A 153 7.45 10.85 13.81
CA PHE A 153 8.24 10.48 14.96
C PHE A 153 9.18 11.60 15.46
N ALA A 154 9.51 12.58 14.61
CA ALA A 154 10.39 13.70 15.00
C ALA A 154 9.75 14.64 16.03
N ILE A 155 8.43 14.63 16.15
CA ILE A 155 7.67 15.53 17.05
C ILE A 155 7.58 14.99 18.50
N ARG A 156 7.98 13.74 18.75
CA ARG A 156 7.85 13.11 20.09
C ARG A 156 9.07 13.25 21.00
N CYS A 157 10.13 13.89 20.54
CA CYS A 157 11.39 14.08 21.29
C CYS A 157 11.69 15.55 21.65
N GLN A 158 10.67 16.41 21.74
CA GLN A 158 10.81 17.80 22.27
C GLN A 158 10.14 17.94 23.62
#